data_8cf0dc6d4973df94ebe03f87e75b1c20
#
_entry.id   8cf0dc6d4973df94ebe03f87e75b1c20
#
_cell.length_a   1.000
_cell.length_b   1.000
_cell.length_c   1.000
_cell.angle_alpha   90.00
_cell.angle_beta   90.00
_cell.angle_gamma   90.00
#
_symmetry.space_group_name_H-M   'P 1'
#
loop_
_entity.id
_entity.type
_entity.pdbx_description
1 polymer ?
#
loop_
_entity_poly.entity_id
_entity_poly.type
_entity_poly.pdbx_seq_one_letter_code
_entity_poly.pdbx_strand_id
1 'polypeptide(L)'
;MNILTGLEADYVRALGKSFYEEEFFNKRKFDYLILGPHFNDPPEAGAGAGAAENVRLRVESTIRAMETGLFAYVAHPDMFACTGLSWTSEIEALCKELVSAAVALKVPLEINAYGLRKPWIDTAEGRRPQYPWRPFWELAAELGATMVVGADAHRPEDVWSNAEQTAAWGAQFGLVPANAAVAAAIVNGRKPRRCFSHRPEGSEPDFPVRLRIRA
;
A
#
# COMPACT_ATOMS: atom_id res chain seq x y z
N MET A 1 22.89 1.38 -15.48
CA MET A 1 21.50 1.45 -14.99
C MET A 1 21.48 0.87 -13.58
N ASN A 2 20.98 1.59 -12.57
CA ASN A 2 20.84 1.04 -11.22
C ASN A 2 19.45 0.41 -11.13
N ILE A 3 19.39 -0.86 -10.75
CA ILE A 3 18.14 -1.59 -10.52
C ILE A 3 17.94 -1.66 -9.01
N LEU A 4 16.76 -1.21 -8.54
CA LEU A 4 16.35 -1.34 -7.16
C LEU A 4 15.50 -2.60 -7.02
N THR A 5 15.78 -3.40 -6.01
CA THR A 5 15.02 -4.61 -5.69
C THR A 5 14.08 -4.33 -4.53
N GLY A 6 12.78 -4.42 -4.80
CA GLY A 6 11.73 -4.22 -3.80
C GLY A 6 10.91 -5.48 -3.57
N LEU A 7 10.21 -5.50 -2.45
CA LEU A 7 9.23 -6.53 -2.11
C LEU A 7 7.94 -5.87 -1.63
N GLU A 8 6.81 -6.28 -2.20
CA GLU A 8 5.50 -5.98 -1.64
C GLU A 8 5.17 -6.98 -0.53
N ALA A 9 4.82 -6.47 0.63
CA ALA A 9 4.53 -7.27 1.80
C ALA A 9 3.41 -6.66 2.65
N ASP A 10 2.56 -7.52 3.20
CA ASP A 10 1.66 -7.14 4.28
C ASP A 10 2.44 -6.92 5.57
N TYR A 11 1.99 -5.99 6.40
CA TYR A 11 2.52 -5.81 7.74
C TYR A 11 1.71 -6.61 8.75
N VAL A 12 2.35 -7.57 9.40
CA VAL A 12 1.77 -8.38 10.47
C VAL A 12 2.36 -7.90 11.79
N ARG A 13 1.57 -7.20 12.59
CA ARG A 13 2.00 -6.59 13.87
C ARG A 13 2.64 -7.60 14.83
N ALA A 14 2.13 -8.82 14.86
CA ALA A 14 2.65 -9.88 15.73
C ALA A 14 4.12 -10.25 15.46
N LEU A 15 4.60 -10.06 14.22
CA LEU A 15 6.01 -10.27 13.86
C LEU A 15 6.90 -9.12 14.32
N GLY A 16 6.34 -7.92 14.47
CA GLY A 16 7.07 -6.74 14.87
C GLY A 16 8.00 -6.17 13.79
N LYS A 17 8.37 -4.90 13.94
CA LYS A 17 9.21 -4.19 12.98
C LYS A 17 10.59 -4.84 12.79
N SER A 18 11.20 -5.32 13.88
CA SER A 18 12.53 -5.93 13.86
C SER A 18 12.62 -7.17 12.98
N PHE A 19 11.53 -7.96 12.87
CA PHE A 19 11.47 -9.07 11.94
C PHE A 19 11.63 -8.59 10.48
N TYR A 20 10.91 -7.54 10.09
CA TYR A 20 10.98 -6.98 8.72
C TYR A 20 12.37 -6.44 8.42
N GLU A 21 12.98 -5.73 9.37
CA GLU A 21 14.33 -5.20 9.23
C GLU A 21 15.37 -6.32 9.05
N GLU A 22 15.30 -7.34 9.89
CA GLU A 22 16.24 -8.45 9.83
C GLU A 22 16.02 -9.33 8.61
N GLU A 23 14.79 -9.76 8.35
CA GLU A 23 14.51 -10.72 7.28
C GLU A 23 14.67 -10.09 5.90
N PHE A 24 14.12 -8.90 5.69
CA PHE A 24 14.07 -8.34 4.33
C PHE A 24 15.24 -7.42 3.99
N PHE A 25 15.68 -6.57 4.92
CA PHE A 25 16.80 -5.67 4.65
C PHE A 25 18.16 -6.30 4.96
N ASN A 26 18.30 -7.01 6.10
CA ASN A 26 19.59 -7.54 6.50
C ASN A 26 19.92 -8.88 5.85
N LYS A 27 18.99 -9.84 5.80
CA LYS A 27 19.23 -11.15 5.19
C LYS A 27 19.01 -11.14 3.69
N ARG A 28 17.84 -10.71 3.21
CA ARG A 28 17.47 -10.77 1.78
C ARG A 28 17.96 -9.60 0.95
N LYS A 29 18.45 -8.53 1.60
CA LYS A 29 19.07 -7.36 0.96
C LYS A 29 18.14 -6.61 0.00
N PHE A 30 16.82 -6.58 0.25
CA PHE A 30 15.94 -5.71 -0.51
C PHE A 30 16.31 -4.24 -0.25
N ASP A 31 16.22 -3.42 -1.30
CA ASP A 31 16.48 -1.98 -1.21
C ASP A 31 15.32 -1.25 -0.54
N TYR A 32 14.08 -1.74 -0.71
CA TYR A 32 12.88 -1.15 -0.14
C TYR A 32 11.75 -2.18 0.01
N LEU A 33 10.76 -1.84 0.85
CA LEU A 33 9.50 -2.57 0.96
C LEU A 33 8.36 -1.70 0.47
N ILE A 34 7.34 -2.34 -0.11
CA ILE A 34 6.07 -1.76 -0.50
C ILE A 34 5.02 -2.34 0.44
N LEU A 35 4.15 -1.51 1.00
CA LEU A 35 3.04 -1.99 1.81
C LEU A 35 1.91 -2.47 0.92
N GLY A 36 1.66 -3.77 0.90
CA GLY A 36 0.48 -4.37 0.27
C GLY A 36 -0.62 -4.59 1.32
N PRO A 37 -1.67 -3.76 1.38
CA PRO A 37 -2.72 -3.90 2.40
C PRO A 37 -3.75 -4.96 1.99
N HIS A 38 -3.34 -6.23 1.85
CA HIS A 38 -4.22 -7.31 1.42
C HIS A 38 -5.06 -7.88 2.55
N PHE A 39 -4.57 -7.83 3.78
CA PHE A 39 -5.23 -8.41 4.95
C PHE A 39 -5.40 -7.35 6.05
N ASN A 40 -6.37 -7.59 6.94
CA ASN A 40 -6.47 -6.88 8.20
C ASN A 40 -5.36 -7.37 9.15
N ASP A 41 -5.09 -6.63 10.22
CA ASP A 41 -4.14 -7.05 11.25
C ASP A 41 -4.83 -7.06 12.64
N PRO A 42 -5.09 -8.25 13.19
CA PRO A 42 -4.74 -9.58 12.65
C PRO A 42 -5.55 -9.98 11.42
N PRO A 43 -5.08 -10.95 10.58
CA PRO A 43 -5.72 -11.32 9.32
C PRO A 43 -7.17 -11.79 9.44
N GLU A 44 -7.54 -12.39 10.56
CA GLU A 44 -8.90 -12.85 10.86
C GLU A 44 -9.83 -11.71 11.33
N ALA A 45 -9.30 -10.53 11.62
CA ALA A 45 -10.11 -9.40 12.02
C ALA A 45 -11.11 -9.04 10.91
N GLY A 46 -12.35 -8.82 11.29
CA GLY A 46 -13.43 -8.53 10.35
C GLY A 46 -14.08 -9.75 9.71
N ALA A 47 -13.71 -10.98 10.08
CA ALA A 47 -14.43 -12.18 9.63
C ALA A 47 -15.90 -12.09 10.02
N GLY A 48 -16.80 -12.05 9.01
CA GLY A 48 -18.24 -11.85 9.20
C GLY A 48 -18.69 -10.41 9.49
N ALA A 49 -17.78 -9.45 9.49
CA ALA A 49 -18.11 -8.03 9.63
C ALA A 49 -18.74 -7.46 8.36
N GLY A 50 -19.49 -6.37 8.50
CA GLY A 50 -20.03 -5.59 7.39
C GLY A 50 -18.94 -4.91 6.57
N ALA A 51 -19.30 -4.42 5.39
CA ALA A 51 -18.35 -3.83 4.44
C ALA A 51 -17.60 -2.62 5.02
N ALA A 52 -18.29 -1.70 5.68
CA ALA A 52 -17.67 -0.50 6.27
C ALA A 52 -16.70 -0.87 7.40
N GLU A 53 -17.06 -1.84 8.24
CA GLU A 53 -16.20 -2.33 9.31
C GLU A 53 -14.91 -2.97 8.77
N ASN A 54 -15.01 -3.73 7.68
CA ASN A 54 -13.81 -4.27 7.01
C ASN A 54 -12.93 -3.17 6.44
N VAL A 55 -13.50 -2.10 5.88
CA VAL A 55 -12.73 -0.94 5.42
C VAL A 55 -12.05 -0.26 6.60
N ARG A 56 -12.75 -0.06 7.72
CA ARG A 56 -12.19 0.54 8.94
C ARG A 56 -10.97 -0.23 9.43
N LEU A 57 -11.10 -1.55 9.59
CA LEU A 57 -10.01 -2.42 10.02
C LEU A 57 -8.81 -2.36 9.06
N ARG A 58 -9.08 -2.30 7.75
CA ARG A 58 -8.04 -2.15 6.72
C ARG A 58 -7.32 -0.81 6.83
N VAL A 59 -8.06 0.28 6.99
CA VAL A 59 -7.51 1.63 7.18
C VAL A 59 -6.63 1.67 8.42
N GLU A 60 -7.12 1.21 9.57
CA GLU A 60 -6.34 1.15 10.81
C GLU A 60 -5.06 0.33 10.67
N SER A 61 -5.14 -0.84 10.02
CA SER A 61 -3.98 -1.71 9.80
C SER A 61 -2.96 -1.04 8.89
N THR A 62 -3.42 -0.36 7.83
CA THR A 62 -2.55 0.35 6.90
C THR A 62 -1.85 1.54 7.57
N ILE A 63 -2.57 2.31 8.38
CA ILE A 63 -1.99 3.43 9.14
C ILE A 63 -0.91 2.93 10.09
N ARG A 64 -1.19 1.91 10.89
CA ARG A 64 -0.18 1.30 11.79
C ARG A 64 1.05 0.81 11.04
N ALA A 65 0.87 0.24 9.84
CA ALA A 65 1.99 -0.20 9.02
C ALA A 65 2.83 0.99 8.51
N MET A 66 2.19 2.08 8.06
CA MET A 66 2.88 3.31 7.65
C MET A 66 3.69 3.94 8.79
N GLU A 67 3.17 3.93 10.01
CA GLU A 67 3.83 4.46 11.22
C GLU A 67 5.15 3.73 11.55
N THR A 68 5.32 2.50 11.08
CA THR A 68 6.59 1.77 11.25
C THR A 68 7.76 2.42 10.50
N GLY A 69 7.49 3.16 9.43
CA GLY A 69 8.51 3.72 8.54
C GLY A 69 9.28 2.67 7.74
N LEU A 70 8.76 1.43 7.64
CA LEU A 70 9.40 0.33 6.90
C LEU A 70 9.18 0.45 5.38
N PHE A 71 8.06 1.03 4.97
CA PHE A 71 7.56 0.97 3.61
C PHE A 71 7.81 2.27 2.85
N ALA A 72 8.23 2.14 1.59
CA ALA A 72 8.51 3.27 0.71
C ALA A 72 7.22 3.94 0.21
N TYR A 73 6.16 3.17 0.03
CA TYR A 73 4.82 3.62 -0.36
C TYR A 73 3.78 2.52 -0.06
N VAL A 74 2.50 2.87 -0.21
CA VAL A 74 1.37 1.93 -0.08
C VAL A 74 0.89 1.55 -1.47
N ALA A 75 0.91 0.25 -1.79
CA ALA A 75 0.33 -0.30 -3.02
C ALA A 75 -1.20 -0.26 -2.95
N HIS A 76 -1.85 0.01 -4.10
CA HIS A 76 -3.32 -0.05 -4.27
C HIS A 76 -4.13 0.25 -2.98
N PRO A 77 -3.98 1.44 -2.36
CA PRO A 77 -4.60 1.77 -1.07
C PRO A 77 -6.12 1.69 -1.07
N ASP A 78 -6.73 1.77 -2.23
CA ASP A 78 -8.16 1.73 -2.50
C ASP A 78 -8.67 0.36 -2.99
N MET A 79 -7.85 -0.69 -2.88
CA MET A 79 -8.21 -2.03 -3.35
C MET A 79 -9.49 -2.59 -2.68
N PHE A 80 -9.86 -2.12 -1.49
CA PHE A 80 -11.11 -2.50 -0.83
C PHE A 80 -12.35 -2.13 -1.66
N ALA A 81 -12.24 -1.18 -2.60
CA ALA A 81 -13.31 -0.82 -3.52
C ALA A 81 -13.68 -1.92 -4.52
N CYS A 82 -12.84 -2.96 -4.68
CA CYS A 82 -13.10 -4.12 -5.55
C CYS A 82 -14.35 -4.91 -5.16
N THR A 83 -14.85 -4.73 -3.94
CA THR A 83 -16.08 -5.37 -3.44
C THR A 83 -17.38 -4.69 -3.90
N GLY A 84 -17.30 -3.64 -4.71
CA GLY A 84 -18.47 -2.90 -5.19
C GLY A 84 -19.05 -1.92 -4.17
N LEU A 85 -18.22 -1.44 -3.24
CA LEU A 85 -18.63 -0.44 -2.25
C LEU A 85 -19.17 0.83 -2.90
N SER A 86 -20.19 1.41 -2.28
CA SER A 86 -20.68 2.75 -2.56
C SER A 86 -19.91 3.80 -1.76
N TRP A 87 -19.74 5.00 -2.33
CA TRP A 87 -19.13 6.13 -1.65
C TRP A 87 -20.15 6.77 -0.69
N THR A 88 -20.10 6.35 0.57
CA THR A 88 -20.92 6.91 1.65
C THR A 88 -20.09 7.86 2.50
N SER A 89 -20.75 8.70 3.31
CA SER A 89 -20.06 9.59 4.27
C SER A 89 -19.17 8.82 5.26
N GLU A 90 -19.56 7.60 5.63
CA GLU A 90 -18.76 6.72 6.49
C GLU A 90 -17.48 6.26 5.77
N ILE A 91 -17.61 5.77 4.52
CA ILE A 91 -16.46 5.36 3.72
C ILE A 91 -15.54 6.54 3.41
N GLU A 92 -16.11 7.71 3.09
CA GLU A 92 -15.35 8.94 2.87
C GLU A 92 -14.53 9.32 4.12
N ALA A 93 -15.12 9.27 5.30
CA ALA A 93 -14.43 9.57 6.55
C ALA A 93 -13.24 8.63 6.79
N LEU A 94 -13.39 7.32 6.54
CA LEU A 94 -12.33 6.33 6.64
C LEU A 94 -11.21 6.57 5.60
N CYS A 95 -11.58 6.87 4.36
CA CYS A 95 -10.61 7.24 3.32
C CYS A 95 -9.84 8.52 3.67
N LYS A 96 -10.54 9.51 4.24
CA LYS A 96 -9.92 10.75 4.70
C LYS A 96 -8.91 10.51 5.82
N GLU A 97 -9.22 9.61 6.75
CA GLU A 97 -8.29 9.20 7.80
C GLU A 97 -7.02 8.58 7.22
N LEU A 98 -7.17 7.61 6.31
CA LEU A 98 -6.05 6.95 5.64
C LEU A 98 -5.16 7.95 4.88
N VAL A 99 -5.78 8.78 4.03
CA VAL A 99 -5.05 9.74 3.20
C VAL A 99 -4.38 10.79 4.06
N SER A 100 -5.06 11.30 5.10
CA SER A 100 -4.46 12.29 6.03
C SER A 100 -3.25 11.73 6.76
N ALA A 101 -3.32 10.45 7.19
CA ALA A 101 -2.19 9.77 7.79
C ALA A 101 -1.01 9.62 6.79
N ALA A 102 -1.29 9.22 5.55
CA ALA A 102 -0.28 9.11 4.50
C ALA A 102 0.42 10.45 4.22
N VAL A 103 -0.34 11.54 4.16
CA VAL A 103 0.20 12.91 4.01
C VAL A 103 1.06 13.31 5.20
N ALA A 104 0.58 13.12 6.42
CA ALA A 104 1.30 13.47 7.65
C ALA A 104 2.61 12.67 7.80
N LEU A 105 2.58 11.39 7.47
CA LEU A 105 3.73 10.48 7.52
C LEU A 105 4.62 10.60 6.27
N LYS A 106 4.21 11.36 5.25
CA LYS A 106 4.92 11.52 3.96
C LYS A 106 5.12 10.17 3.24
N VAL A 107 4.14 9.29 3.34
CA VAL A 107 4.13 8.00 2.65
C VAL A 107 3.31 8.14 1.36
N PRO A 108 3.92 7.95 0.18
CA PRO A 108 3.19 8.00 -1.08
C PRO A 108 2.15 6.89 -1.20
N LEU A 109 1.07 7.18 -1.94
CA LEU A 109 0.03 6.23 -2.29
C LEU A 109 0.14 5.84 -3.77
N GLU A 110 -0.06 4.59 -4.09
CA GLU A 110 0.06 4.10 -5.46
C GLU A 110 -1.27 4.10 -6.19
N ILE A 111 -1.35 4.80 -7.34
CA ILE A 111 -2.34 4.48 -8.36
C ILE A 111 -1.86 3.24 -9.10
N ASN A 112 -2.56 2.14 -8.90
CA ASN A 112 -2.12 0.84 -9.39
C ASN A 112 -2.72 0.51 -10.76
N ALA A 113 -1.84 0.24 -11.74
CA ALA A 113 -2.24 -0.03 -13.11
C ALA A 113 -2.89 -1.42 -13.30
N TYR A 114 -2.63 -2.37 -12.41
CA TYR A 114 -3.24 -3.70 -12.51
C TYR A 114 -4.76 -3.65 -12.34
N GLY A 115 -5.26 -2.75 -11.49
CA GLY A 115 -6.71 -2.56 -11.33
C GLY A 115 -7.42 -2.17 -12.62
N LEU A 116 -6.75 -1.41 -13.51
CA LEU A 116 -7.27 -1.06 -14.83
C LEU A 116 -7.30 -2.24 -15.80
N ARG A 117 -6.48 -3.27 -15.57
CA ARG A 117 -6.44 -4.51 -16.36
C ARG A 117 -7.45 -5.56 -15.88
N LYS A 118 -8.01 -5.39 -14.68
CA LYS A 118 -9.03 -6.27 -14.12
C LYS A 118 -10.39 -6.06 -14.82
N PRO A 119 -11.26 -7.07 -14.82
CA PRO A 119 -12.64 -6.87 -15.25
C PRO A 119 -13.31 -5.75 -14.48
N TRP A 120 -14.03 -4.89 -15.19
CA TRP A 120 -14.83 -3.84 -14.57
C TRP A 120 -16.00 -4.46 -13.81
N ILE A 121 -16.41 -3.80 -12.74
CA ILE A 121 -17.53 -4.21 -11.88
C ILE A 121 -18.74 -3.30 -12.06
N ASP A 122 -19.91 -3.90 -11.93
CA ASP A 122 -21.17 -3.17 -11.87
C ASP A 122 -21.47 -2.84 -10.41
N THR A 123 -21.75 -1.58 -10.12
CA THR A 123 -22.08 -1.07 -8.78
C THR A 123 -23.37 -0.28 -8.82
N ALA A 124 -23.92 0.07 -7.67
CA ALA A 124 -25.09 0.93 -7.57
C ALA A 124 -24.87 2.32 -8.20
N GLU A 125 -23.62 2.78 -8.31
CA GLU A 125 -23.21 4.06 -8.87
C GLU A 125 -22.83 3.96 -10.36
N GLY A 126 -22.94 2.77 -10.96
CA GLY A 126 -22.59 2.49 -12.35
C GLY A 126 -21.39 1.57 -12.49
N ARG A 127 -20.99 1.32 -13.74
CA ARG A 127 -19.89 0.44 -14.07
C ARG A 127 -18.54 1.15 -13.95
N ARG A 128 -17.60 0.57 -13.22
CA ARG A 128 -16.28 1.15 -12.96
C ARG A 128 -15.16 0.11 -12.86
N PRO A 129 -13.88 0.52 -12.94
CA PRO A 129 -12.77 -0.34 -12.54
C PRO A 129 -12.93 -0.81 -11.09
N GLN A 130 -12.33 -1.93 -10.75
CA GLN A 130 -12.26 -2.37 -9.35
C GLN A 130 -11.49 -1.36 -8.50
N TYR A 131 -10.36 -0.93 -9.00
CA TYR A 131 -9.53 0.20 -8.59
C TYR A 131 -8.73 0.66 -9.83
N PRO A 132 -8.19 1.86 -9.92
CA PRO A 132 -8.31 2.95 -8.95
C PRO A 132 -9.76 3.46 -8.85
N TRP A 133 -10.17 3.84 -7.63
CA TRP A 133 -11.52 4.32 -7.34
C TRP A 133 -11.56 5.86 -7.34
N ARG A 134 -12.31 6.42 -8.26
CA ARG A 134 -12.32 7.86 -8.52
C ARG A 134 -12.50 8.73 -7.28
N PRO A 135 -13.55 8.56 -6.42
CA PRO A 135 -13.75 9.44 -5.28
C PRO A 135 -12.63 9.37 -4.23
N PHE A 136 -11.97 8.21 -4.09
CA PHE A 136 -10.79 8.11 -3.24
C PHE A 136 -9.64 8.99 -3.74
N TRP A 137 -9.39 9.02 -5.05
CA TRP A 137 -8.28 9.77 -5.62
C TRP A 137 -8.58 11.27 -5.78
N GLU A 138 -9.86 11.65 -5.93
CA GLU A 138 -10.31 13.04 -5.81
C GLU A 138 -10.02 13.57 -4.40
N LEU A 139 -10.40 12.82 -3.38
CA LEU A 139 -10.10 13.12 -1.98
C LEU A 139 -8.57 13.15 -1.70
N ALA A 140 -7.81 12.20 -2.25
CA ALA A 140 -6.37 12.15 -2.10
C ALA A 140 -5.68 13.40 -2.69
N ALA A 141 -6.15 13.86 -3.84
CA ALA A 141 -5.68 15.10 -4.46
C ALA A 141 -6.02 16.34 -3.63
N GLU A 142 -7.26 16.44 -3.14
CA GLU A 142 -7.71 17.53 -2.27
C GLU A 142 -6.86 17.64 -0.99
N LEU A 143 -6.49 16.52 -0.40
CA LEU A 143 -5.67 16.46 0.81
C LEU A 143 -4.16 16.59 0.55
N GLY A 144 -3.74 16.69 -0.71
CA GLY A 144 -2.34 16.88 -1.10
C GLY A 144 -1.48 15.61 -0.97
N ALA A 145 -2.07 14.44 -1.19
CA ALA A 145 -1.33 13.18 -1.15
C ALA A 145 -0.26 13.13 -2.25
N THR A 146 0.89 12.54 -1.93
CA THR A 146 1.91 12.20 -2.91
C THR A 146 1.52 10.90 -3.60
N MET A 147 1.55 10.89 -4.94
CA MET A 147 1.16 9.75 -5.75
C MET A 147 2.38 9.11 -6.42
N VAL A 148 2.40 7.78 -6.49
CA VAL A 148 3.27 7.00 -7.38
C VAL A 148 2.41 6.15 -8.31
N VAL A 149 2.98 5.72 -9.43
CA VAL A 149 2.35 4.79 -10.37
C VAL A 149 3.12 3.48 -10.34
N GLY A 150 2.42 2.37 -10.13
CA GLY A 150 2.95 1.02 -10.22
C GLY A 150 2.24 0.21 -11.30
N ALA A 151 3.00 -0.60 -12.03
CA ALA A 151 2.45 -1.52 -13.02
C ALA A 151 1.79 -2.74 -12.36
N ASP A 152 2.27 -3.13 -11.17
CA ASP A 152 1.86 -4.36 -10.49
C ASP A 152 1.84 -5.55 -11.47
N ALA A 153 3.01 -5.76 -12.09
CA ALA A 153 3.16 -6.72 -13.18
C ALA A 153 3.15 -8.15 -12.66
N HIS A 154 2.23 -8.96 -13.15
CA HIS A 154 2.15 -10.39 -12.86
C HIS A 154 2.70 -11.26 -13.99
N ARG A 155 3.09 -10.63 -15.11
CA ARG A 155 3.69 -11.25 -16.30
C ARG A 155 4.74 -10.31 -16.88
N PRO A 156 5.73 -10.81 -17.63
CA PRO A 156 6.75 -9.97 -18.25
C PRO A 156 6.18 -8.84 -19.13
N GLU A 157 5.10 -9.12 -19.87
CA GLU A 157 4.42 -8.16 -20.72
C GLU A 157 3.70 -7.04 -19.97
N ASP A 158 3.46 -7.22 -18.67
CA ASP A 158 2.77 -6.24 -17.82
C ASP A 158 3.70 -5.17 -17.23
N VAL A 159 5.02 -5.30 -17.36
CA VAL A 159 6.02 -4.46 -16.64
C VAL A 159 5.80 -2.96 -16.87
N TRP A 160 5.33 -2.55 -18.05
CA TRP A 160 4.99 -1.16 -18.37
C TRP A 160 3.51 -0.97 -18.73
N SER A 161 2.71 -2.04 -18.61
CA SER A 161 1.29 -2.01 -19.01
C SER A 161 0.51 -0.95 -18.22
N ASN A 162 -0.18 -0.12 -18.96
CA ASN A 162 -1.05 0.93 -18.44
C ASN A 162 -0.38 2.01 -17.57
N ALA A 163 0.96 2.04 -17.43
CA ALA A 163 1.64 3.03 -16.60
C ALA A 163 1.35 4.48 -17.05
N GLU A 164 1.44 4.76 -18.35
CA GLU A 164 1.13 6.08 -18.91
C GLU A 164 -0.35 6.43 -18.77
N GLN A 165 -1.24 5.47 -19.01
CA GLN A 165 -2.69 5.67 -18.84
C GLN A 165 -3.03 5.95 -17.38
N THR A 166 -2.39 5.26 -16.45
CA THR A 166 -2.55 5.44 -15.02
C THR A 166 -2.06 6.83 -14.57
N ALA A 167 -0.90 7.26 -15.07
CA ALA A 167 -0.39 8.60 -14.81
C ALA A 167 -1.34 9.68 -15.38
N ALA A 168 -1.81 9.51 -16.60
CA ALA A 168 -2.77 10.42 -17.24
C ALA A 168 -4.13 10.44 -16.49
N TRP A 169 -4.53 9.31 -15.93
CA TRP A 169 -5.72 9.22 -15.09
C TRP A 169 -5.57 10.02 -13.79
N GLY A 170 -4.43 9.89 -13.08
CA GLY A 170 -4.12 10.69 -11.90
C GLY A 170 -4.01 12.18 -12.18
N ALA A 171 -3.47 12.55 -13.35
CA ALA A 171 -3.34 13.94 -13.76
C ALA A 171 -4.69 14.68 -13.90
N GLN A 172 -5.81 13.98 -14.11
CA GLN A 172 -7.16 14.57 -14.14
C GLN A 172 -7.54 15.22 -12.80
N PHE A 173 -6.90 14.82 -11.71
CA PHE A 173 -7.10 15.33 -10.35
C PHE A 173 -5.95 16.27 -9.92
N GLY A 174 -5.02 16.61 -10.85
CA GLY A 174 -3.83 17.38 -10.51
C GLY A 174 -2.71 16.60 -9.84
N LEU A 175 -2.82 15.28 -9.75
CA LEU A 175 -1.77 14.43 -9.19
C LEU A 175 -0.64 14.21 -10.20
N VAL A 176 0.60 14.36 -9.73
CA VAL A 176 1.81 14.15 -10.55
C VAL A 176 2.61 12.98 -9.95
N PRO A 177 3.02 11.99 -10.78
CA PRO A 177 3.79 10.86 -10.28
C PRO A 177 5.13 11.27 -9.65
N ALA A 178 5.35 10.87 -8.40
CA ALA A 178 6.56 11.12 -7.65
C ALA A 178 7.58 9.96 -7.72
N ASN A 179 7.42 9.01 -8.64
CA ASN A 179 8.27 7.82 -8.78
C ASN A 179 9.77 8.13 -8.77
N ALA A 180 10.19 9.15 -9.52
CA ALA A 180 11.60 9.54 -9.59
C ALA A 180 12.13 10.04 -8.23
N ALA A 181 11.33 10.81 -7.49
CA ALA A 181 11.69 11.30 -6.16
C ALA A 181 11.76 10.18 -5.12
N VAL A 182 10.82 9.21 -5.19
CA VAL A 182 10.82 8.02 -4.31
C VAL A 182 12.04 7.16 -4.61
N ALA A 183 12.34 6.86 -5.87
CA ALA A 183 13.52 6.09 -6.26
C ALA A 183 14.81 6.79 -5.80
N ALA A 184 14.93 8.10 -5.99
CA ALA A 184 16.07 8.88 -5.53
C ALA A 184 16.22 8.83 -3.99
N ALA A 185 15.11 8.89 -3.25
CA ALA A 185 15.13 8.78 -1.80
C ALA A 185 15.62 7.41 -1.32
N ILE A 186 15.23 6.33 -2.01
CA ILE A 186 15.71 4.97 -1.72
C ILE A 186 17.23 4.87 -1.99
N VAL A 187 17.69 5.30 -3.18
CA VAL A 187 19.09 5.27 -3.57
C VAL A 187 19.98 6.07 -2.60
N ASN A 188 19.50 7.25 -2.18
CA ASN A 188 20.27 8.14 -1.29
C ASN A 188 20.27 7.69 0.19
N GLY A 189 19.82 6.44 0.46
CA GLY A 189 19.95 5.84 1.77
C GLY A 189 18.97 6.38 2.81
N ARG A 190 17.84 6.95 2.39
CA ARG A 190 16.69 7.10 3.27
C ARG A 190 16.03 5.72 3.50
N LYS A 191 16.88 4.70 3.73
CA LYS A 191 16.47 3.48 4.41
C LYS A 191 15.85 3.89 5.73
N PRO A 192 14.80 3.20 6.22
CA PRO A 192 14.25 3.50 7.53
C PRO A 192 15.41 3.68 8.52
N ARG A 193 15.44 4.82 9.21
CA ARG A 193 16.55 5.15 10.12
C ARG A 193 16.69 3.97 11.08
N ARG A 194 17.87 3.36 11.11
CA ARG A 194 18.24 2.36 12.10
C ARG A 194 18.10 3.00 13.47
N CYS A 195 16.95 2.83 14.11
CA CYS A 195 16.83 3.07 15.54
C CYS A 195 17.55 1.90 16.24
N PHE A 196 18.82 2.10 16.55
CA PHE A 196 19.50 1.27 17.54
C PHE A 196 18.91 1.60 18.91
N SER A 197 17.90 0.85 19.32
CA SER A 197 17.59 0.70 20.73
C SER A 197 17.89 -0.74 21.08
N HIS A 198 18.94 -0.93 21.88
CA HIS A 198 19.26 -2.19 22.54
C HIS A 198 18.01 -2.69 23.30
N ARG A 199 17.54 -3.90 22.95
CA ARG A 199 16.77 -4.73 23.85
C ARG A 199 17.55 -6.02 24.12
N PRO A 200 17.55 -6.50 25.38
CA PRO A 200 18.27 -7.71 25.72
C PRO A 200 17.63 -8.95 25.11
N GLU A 201 18.49 -9.92 24.79
CA GLU A 201 18.16 -11.24 24.28
C GLU A 201 17.22 -12.01 25.21
N GLY A 202 16.26 -12.70 24.62
CA GLY A 202 15.53 -13.77 25.30
C GLY A 202 14.05 -13.86 24.89
N SER A 203 13.79 -14.74 23.98
CA SER A 203 12.62 -15.59 23.70
C SER A 203 12.25 -15.60 22.22
N GLU A 204 12.60 -16.67 21.54
CA GLU A 204 12.01 -17.02 20.23
C GLU A 204 10.55 -17.42 20.43
N PRO A 205 9.62 -16.84 19.69
CA PRO A 205 8.28 -17.40 19.59
C PRO A 205 8.23 -18.46 18.48
N ASP A 206 7.79 -19.64 18.85
CA ASP A 206 7.46 -20.75 17.96
C ASP A 206 6.17 -20.42 17.21
N PHE A 207 6.27 -20.09 15.89
CA PHE A 207 5.11 -19.77 15.08
C PHE A 207 5.02 -20.63 13.82
N PRO A 208 3.92 -21.35 13.61
CA PRO A 208 3.62 -22.02 12.35
C PRO A 208 2.90 -21.09 11.39
N VAL A 209 3.56 -20.04 10.89
CA VAL A 209 3.00 -19.22 9.81
C VAL A 209 3.79 -19.45 8.53
N ARG A 210 3.16 -20.15 7.56
CA ARG A 210 3.68 -20.22 6.19
C ARG A 210 3.39 -18.90 5.49
N LEU A 211 4.38 -18.03 5.45
CA LEU A 211 4.35 -16.84 4.57
C LEU A 211 4.37 -17.34 3.12
N ARG A 212 3.31 -17.08 2.35
CA ARG A 212 3.36 -17.24 0.89
C ARG A 212 4.03 -16.01 0.32
N ILE A 213 5.30 -16.14 -0.01
CA ILE A 213 6.03 -15.15 -0.82
C ILE A 213 5.62 -15.41 -2.27
N ARG A 214 4.96 -14.45 -2.90
CA ARG A 214 4.80 -14.44 -4.35
C ARG A 214 5.94 -13.61 -4.93
N ALA A 215 6.78 -14.29 -5.70
CA ALA A 215 7.78 -13.65 -6.55
C ALA A 215 7.10 -13.02 -7.78
#